data_f6ff814f19fc965b84a77e2609a50cdd
#
_entry.id   f6ff814f19fc965b84a77e2609a50cdd
#
_cell.length_a   1.000
_cell.length_b   1.000
_cell.length_c   1.000
_cell.angle_alpha   90.00
_cell.angle_beta   90.00
_cell.angle_gamma   90.00
#
_symmetry.space_group_name_H-M   'P 1'
#
loop_
_entity.id
_entity.type
_entity.pdbx_description
1 polymer ?
#
loop_
_entity_poly.entity_id
_entity_poly.type
_entity_poly.pdbx_seq_one_letter_code
_entity_poly.pdbx_strand_id
1 'polypeptide(L)'
;MSAVIAMWSGGEAISSPILQDRGFHYGDGLFETILFEGGGLQFWQRHLDRLELGCQRLGLQMPALSGVIEHLSQVLPIDVRAVVKLIVTAGITGRGYGRDVTEGGLHCLSYESIDVPDKNSVALSTSPVRLSRQPLLAGLKHLNRLEQVLAKRSLPEGCFEGLMLDTEGLVVEGIMSNVFYQK
;
A
#
# COMPACT_ATOMS: atom_id res chain seq x y z
N MET A 1 -12.74 12.10 25.07
CA MET A 1 -12.39 12.66 23.74
C MET A 1 -10.92 13.01 23.77
N SER A 2 -10.11 12.36 22.92
CA SER A 2 -8.70 12.75 22.73
C SER A 2 -8.69 14.01 21.89
N ALA A 3 -8.28 15.16 22.44
CA ALA A 3 -8.10 16.35 21.65
C ALA A 3 -6.79 16.24 20.86
N VAL A 4 -6.85 16.25 19.55
CA VAL A 4 -5.67 16.53 18.72
C VAL A 4 -5.36 17.99 18.91
N ILE A 5 -4.23 18.28 19.53
CA ILE A 5 -3.87 19.63 19.91
C ILE A 5 -3.38 20.41 18.68
N ALA A 6 -2.50 19.84 17.89
CA ALA A 6 -2.08 20.39 16.59
C ALA A 6 -1.09 19.42 15.90
N MET A 7 -0.96 19.54 14.58
CA MET A 7 0.17 19.05 13.80
C MET A 7 0.85 20.23 13.10
N TRP A 8 2.18 20.20 13.01
CA TRP A 8 2.96 21.23 12.32
C TRP A 8 3.51 20.69 11.00
N SER A 9 3.31 21.42 9.93
CA SER A 9 3.96 21.19 8.65
C SER A 9 4.44 22.53 8.09
N GLY A 10 5.73 22.63 7.76
CA GLY A 10 6.33 23.87 7.25
C GLY A 10 6.23 25.08 8.19
N GLY A 11 6.08 24.85 9.50
CA GLY A 11 5.90 25.91 10.51
C GLY A 11 4.46 26.33 10.75
N GLU A 12 3.49 25.77 10.01
CA GLU A 12 2.06 26.05 10.17
C GLU A 12 1.34 24.92 10.90
N ALA A 13 0.39 25.28 11.76
CA ALA A 13 -0.49 24.33 12.42
C ALA A 13 -1.59 23.86 11.45
N ILE A 14 -1.73 22.57 11.29
CA ILE A 14 -2.76 21.97 10.43
C ILE A 14 -3.68 21.07 11.25
N SER A 15 -4.91 20.92 10.81
CA SER A 15 -5.89 19.99 11.37
C SER A 15 -6.45 19.12 10.25
N SER A 16 -6.49 17.82 10.48
CA SER A 16 -7.06 16.86 9.55
C SER A 16 -7.53 15.61 10.31
N PRO A 17 -8.63 14.97 9.93
CA PRO A 17 -9.06 13.70 10.50
C PRO A 17 -8.00 12.60 10.43
N ILE A 18 -7.13 12.64 9.42
CA ILE A 18 -6.03 11.67 9.27
C ILE A 18 -5.08 11.66 10.47
N LEU A 19 -5.00 12.76 11.22
CA LEU A 19 -4.14 12.87 12.40
C LEU A 19 -4.57 11.95 13.55
N GLN A 20 -5.80 11.47 13.53
CA GLN A 20 -6.35 10.53 14.51
C GLN A 20 -6.50 9.13 13.93
N ASP A 21 -6.20 8.96 12.64
CA ASP A 21 -6.36 7.70 11.94
C ASP A 21 -5.30 6.68 12.37
N ARG A 22 -5.73 5.45 12.63
CA ARG A 22 -4.84 4.36 13.06
C ARG A 22 -3.87 3.90 11.98
N GLY A 23 -4.25 4.03 10.71
CA GLY A 23 -3.32 3.79 9.60
C GLY A 23 -2.13 4.72 9.66
N PHE A 24 -2.36 6.00 9.99
CA PHE A 24 -1.30 6.99 10.18
C PHE A 24 -0.46 6.74 11.44
N HIS A 25 -1.11 6.40 12.58
CA HIS A 25 -0.40 6.20 13.85
C HIS A 25 0.35 4.88 13.96
N TYR A 26 -0.22 3.81 13.42
CA TYR A 26 0.23 2.43 13.69
C TYR A 26 0.46 1.60 12.42
N GLY A 27 0.14 2.13 11.24
CA GLY A 27 0.09 1.31 10.03
C GLY A 27 -1.04 0.27 10.07
N ASP A 28 -2.10 0.52 10.88
CA ASP A 28 -3.26 -0.36 11.02
C ASP A 28 -4.17 -0.22 9.81
N GLY A 29 -3.81 -0.90 8.74
CA GLY A 29 -4.48 -0.83 7.47
C GLY A 29 -3.79 -1.61 6.36
N LEU A 30 -4.43 -1.58 5.20
CA LEU A 30 -4.06 -2.29 3.99
C LEU A 30 -3.99 -1.30 2.81
N PHE A 31 -3.31 -1.72 1.74
CA PHE A 31 -3.38 -0.98 0.49
C PHE A 31 -3.31 -1.93 -0.71
N GLU A 32 -3.85 -1.47 -1.82
CA GLU A 32 -3.66 -2.06 -3.13
C GLU A 32 -3.03 -1.05 -4.09
N THR A 33 -2.30 -1.57 -5.08
CA THR A 33 -1.68 -0.78 -6.14
C THR A 33 -2.01 -1.47 -7.45
N ILE A 34 -2.78 -0.81 -8.30
CA ILE A 34 -3.47 -1.43 -9.42
C ILE A 34 -3.18 -0.62 -10.68
N LEU A 35 -2.80 -1.28 -11.76
CA LEU A 35 -2.65 -0.64 -13.05
C LEU A 35 -4.04 -0.31 -13.63
N PHE A 36 -4.25 0.95 -13.99
CA PHE A 36 -5.34 1.39 -14.84
C PHE A 36 -4.83 1.50 -16.27
N GLU A 37 -5.44 0.79 -17.20
CA GLU A 37 -5.08 0.77 -18.59
C GLU A 37 -6.27 0.31 -19.44
N GLY A 38 -6.44 0.91 -20.62
CA GLY A 38 -7.54 0.60 -21.52
C GLY A 38 -8.93 0.86 -20.92
N GLY A 39 -9.03 1.87 -20.05
CA GLY A 39 -10.28 2.26 -19.39
C GLY A 39 -10.68 1.38 -18.21
N GLY A 40 -9.80 0.49 -17.72
CA GLY A 40 -10.12 -0.41 -16.62
C GLY A 40 -8.97 -0.73 -15.67
N LEU A 41 -9.32 -1.22 -14.49
CA LEU A 41 -8.35 -1.69 -13.49
C LEU A 41 -7.95 -3.13 -13.81
N GLN A 42 -6.64 -3.34 -14.02
CA GLN A 42 -6.11 -4.66 -14.36
C GLN A 42 -6.19 -5.60 -13.16
N PHE A 43 -6.64 -6.83 -13.39
CA PHE A 43 -6.81 -7.87 -12.36
C PHE A 43 -7.65 -7.45 -11.15
N TRP A 44 -8.63 -6.56 -11.35
CA TRP A 44 -9.44 -5.96 -10.29
C TRP A 44 -9.95 -6.99 -9.28
N GLN A 45 -10.54 -8.09 -9.74
CA GLN A 45 -11.08 -9.10 -8.82
C GLN A 45 -10.01 -9.70 -7.91
N ARG A 46 -8.81 -9.98 -8.41
CA ARG A 46 -7.71 -10.52 -7.60
C ARG A 46 -7.22 -9.52 -6.54
N HIS A 47 -7.25 -8.22 -6.85
CA HIS A 47 -6.96 -7.18 -5.87
C HIS A 47 -8.02 -7.10 -4.79
N LEU A 48 -9.31 -7.22 -5.18
CA LEU A 48 -10.41 -7.28 -4.22
C LEU A 48 -10.34 -8.50 -3.30
N ASP A 49 -10.11 -9.68 -3.86
CA ASP A 49 -10.00 -10.92 -3.08
C ASP A 49 -8.89 -10.82 -2.03
N ARG A 50 -7.73 -10.25 -2.39
CA ARG A 50 -6.63 -10.03 -1.45
C ARG A 50 -6.96 -8.97 -0.39
N LEU A 51 -7.60 -7.88 -0.78
CA LEU A 51 -8.02 -6.83 0.13
C LEU A 51 -9.06 -7.36 1.13
N GLU A 52 -10.06 -8.12 0.66
CA GLU A 52 -11.08 -8.74 1.48
C GLU A 52 -10.48 -9.72 2.51
N LEU A 53 -9.60 -10.62 2.05
CA LEU A 53 -8.86 -11.51 2.94
C LEU A 53 -8.07 -10.73 3.99
N GLY A 54 -7.43 -9.63 3.59
CA GLY A 54 -6.70 -8.76 4.49
C GLY A 54 -7.61 -8.08 5.50
N CYS A 55 -8.74 -7.56 5.06
CA CYS A 55 -9.76 -6.96 5.94
C CYS A 55 -10.28 -7.97 6.97
N GLN A 56 -10.61 -9.19 6.54
CA GLN A 56 -11.05 -10.25 7.44
C GLN A 56 -9.97 -10.58 8.49
N ARG A 57 -8.72 -10.75 8.08
CA ARG A 57 -7.62 -11.12 8.99
C ARG A 57 -7.23 -10.02 9.97
N LEU A 58 -7.32 -8.76 9.55
CA LEU A 58 -7.05 -7.61 10.41
C LEU A 58 -8.31 -7.09 11.12
N GLY A 59 -9.51 -7.66 10.86
CA GLY A 59 -10.77 -7.18 11.42
C GLY A 59 -11.08 -5.74 10.95
N LEU A 60 -10.79 -5.41 9.70
CA LEU A 60 -11.15 -4.14 9.07
C LEU A 60 -12.49 -4.28 8.35
N GLN A 61 -13.22 -3.17 8.27
CA GLN A 61 -14.41 -3.13 7.44
C GLN A 61 -14.01 -3.03 5.97
N MET A 62 -14.55 -3.93 5.13
CA MET A 62 -14.36 -3.84 3.69
C MET A 62 -15.05 -2.59 3.14
N PRO A 63 -14.36 -1.74 2.37
CA PRO A 63 -14.99 -0.53 1.80
C PRO A 63 -16.03 -0.89 0.74
N ALA A 64 -17.05 -0.05 0.60
CA ALA A 64 -17.97 -0.11 -0.53
C ALA A 64 -17.26 0.45 -1.78
N LEU A 65 -16.77 -0.44 -2.64
CA LEU A 65 -15.99 -0.10 -3.83
C LEU A 65 -16.84 -0.03 -5.12
N SER A 66 -18.19 -0.13 -4.98
CA SER A 66 -19.12 0.14 -6.08
C SER A 66 -18.93 1.57 -6.57
N GLY A 67 -18.79 1.75 -7.87
CA GLY A 67 -18.57 3.08 -8.47
C GLY A 67 -17.08 3.53 -8.56
N VAL A 68 -16.12 2.82 -7.99
CA VAL A 68 -14.69 3.19 -8.14
C VAL A 68 -14.26 3.17 -9.61
N ILE A 69 -14.61 2.12 -10.35
CA ILE A 69 -14.29 2.01 -11.77
C ILE A 69 -14.98 3.11 -12.57
N GLU A 70 -16.26 3.35 -12.29
CA GLU A 70 -17.03 4.41 -12.95
C GLU A 70 -16.43 5.79 -12.68
N HIS A 71 -16.07 6.08 -11.43
CA HIS A 71 -15.38 7.34 -11.07
C HIS A 71 -14.05 7.48 -11.80
N LEU A 72 -13.21 6.45 -11.82
CA LEU A 72 -11.93 6.49 -12.53
C LEU A 72 -12.11 6.69 -14.03
N SER A 73 -13.11 6.07 -14.63
CA SER A 73 -13.43 6.25 -16.06
C SER A 73 -13.90 7.66 -16.40
N GLN A 74 -14.44 8.41 -15.44
CA GLN A 74 -14.82 9.81 -15.62
C GLN A 74 -13.63 10.77 -15.52
N VAL A 75 -12.61 10.42 -14.73
CA VAL A 75 -11.48 11.33 -14.43
C VAL A 75 -10.20 10.95 -15.19
N LEU A 76 -10.07 9.70 -15.63
CA LEU A 76 -8.91 9.21 -16.38
C LEU A 76 -9.29 8.91 -17.83
N PRO A 77 -8.62 9.52 -18.82
CA PRO A 77 -8.79 9.17 -20.22
C PRO A 77 -8.49 7.68 -20.49
N ILE A 78 -9.15 7.08 -21.48
CA ILE A 78 -9.05 5.66 -21.78
C ILE A 78 -7.64 5.23 -22.23
N ASP A 79 -6.90 6.14 -22.84
CA ASP A 79 -5.54 5.95 -23.33
C ASP A 79 -4.46 6.21 -22.27
N VAL A 80 -4.86 6.66 -21.07
CA VAL A 80 -3.93 6.89 -19.97
C VAL A 80 -3.58 5.57 -19.30
N ARG A 81 -2.29 5.41 -19.02
CA ARG A 81 -1.79 4.42 -18.06
C ARG A 81 -1.57 5.11 -16.71
N ALA A 82 -2.14 4.57 -15.67
CA ALA A 82 -2.01 5.13 -14.33
C ALA A 82 -1.85 4.04 -13.27
N VAL A 83 -1.14 4.36 -12.21
CA VAL A 83 -1.15 3.57 -10.98
C VAL A 83 -2.25 4.10 -10.08
N VAL A 84 -3.22 3.26 -9.76
CA VAL A 84 -4.28 3.55 -8.79
C VAL A 84 -3.92 2.91 -7.47
N LYS A 85 -3.90 3.69 -6.41
CA LYS A 85 -3.63 3.22 -5.06
C LYS A 85 -4.90 3.35 -4.21
N LEU A 86 -5.34 2.23 -3.66
CA LEU A 86 -6.44 2.17 -2.71
C LEU A 86 -5.86 1.88 -1.32
N ILE A 87 -6.20 2.70 -0.33
CA ILE A 87 -5.80 2.52 1.07
C ILE A 87 -7.05 2.32 1.91
N VAL A 88 -6.99 1.36 2.82
CA VAL A 88 -8.04 1.06 3.80
C VAL A 88 -7.40 1.03 5.18
N THR A 89 -7.92 1.82 6.12
CA THR A 89 -7.41 1.87 7.49
C THR A 89 -8.45 1.42 8.50
N ALA A 90 -8.04 1.23 9.74
CA ALA A 90 -8.94 0.96 10.85
C ALA A 90 -9.69 2.22 11.34
N GLY A 91 -9.43 3.39 10.75
CA GLY A 91 -10.11 4.63 11.10
C GLY A 91 -9.64 5.26 12.39
N ILE A 92 -10.52 6.08 12.95
CA ILE A 92 -10.27 6.85 14.17
C ILE A 92 -10.82 6.09 15.36
N THR A 93 -9.95 5.79 16.33
CA THR A 93 -10.36 5.16 17.59
C THR A 93 -9.72 5.85 18.76
N GLY A 94 -10.07 5.41 19.99
CA GLY A 94 -9.44 5.86 21.21
C GLY A 94 -7.94 5.55 21.28
N ARG A 95 -7.31 5.98 22.36
CA ARG A 95 -5.87 5.80 22.60
C ARG A 95 -5.53 4.31 22.81
N GLY A 96 -4.37 3.90 22.27
CA GLY A 96 -3.82 2.55 22.47
C GLY A 96 -4.06 1.63 21.26
N TYR A 97 -3.69 0.36 21.42
CA TYR A 97 -3.73 -0.62 20.32
C TYR A 97 -5.07 -1.34 20.18
N GLY A 98 -5.90 -1.35 21.22
CA GLY A 98 -7.25 -1.89 21.14
C GLY A 98 -8.14 -1.02 20.26
N ARG A 99 -9.11 -1.64 19.59
CA ARG A 99 -10.12 -0.96 18.79
C ARG A 99 -11.43 -1.71 18.80
N ASP A 100 -12.52 -0.98 18.70
CA ASP A 100 -13.84 -1.54 18.40
C ASP A 100 -13.96 -1.70 16.88
N VAL A 101 -14.45 -2.85 16.44
CA VAL A 101 -14.52 -3.25 15.02
C VAL A 101 -15.63 -2.52 14.27
N THR A 102 -16.44 -1.71 14.97
CA THR A 102 -17.70 -1.15 14.48
C THR A 102 -17.58 0.20 13.78
N GLU A 103 -16.46 0.89 13.90
CA GLU A 103 -16.29 2.18 13.25
C GLU A 103 -15.58 2.00 11.89
N GLY A 104 -16.20 2.55 10.85
CA GLY A 104 -15.66 2.50 9.49
C GLY A 104 -14.30 3.18 9.38
N GLY A 105 -13.38 2.56 8.66
CA GLY A 105 -12.05 3.09 8.44
C GLY A 105 -12.03 4.25 7.44
N LEU A 106 -10.90 4.94 7.38
CA LEU A 106 -10.62 5.88 6.31
C LEU A 106 -10.31 5.10 5.03
N HIS A 107 -10.99 5.46 3.94
CA HIS A 107 -10.71 4.92 2.62
C HIS A 107 -10.16 6.04 1.74
N CYS A 108 -9.01 5.81 1.14
CA CYS A 108 -8.38 6.77 0.26
C CYS A 108 -8.11 6.14 -1.10
N LEU A 109 -8.55 6.81 -2.15
CA LEU A 109 -8.23 6.49 -3.53
C LEU A 109 -7.33 7.60 -4.07
N SER A 110 -6.18 7.23 -4.63
CA SER A 110 -5.30 8.13 -5.35
C SER A 110 -4.85 7.51 -6.65
N TYR A 111 -4.53 8.32 -7.64
CA TYR A 111 -3.99 7.86 -8.91
C TYR A 111 -2.87 8.77 -9.39
N GLU A 112 -1.94 8.20 -10.13
CA GLU A 112 -0.82 8.89 -10.76
C GLU A 112 -0.60 8.30 -12.15
N SER A 113 -0.55 9.15 -13.17
CA SER A 113 -0.20 8.73 -14.52
C SER A 113 1.25 8.26 -14.56
N ILE A 114 1.49 7.16 -15.24
CA ILE A 114 2.82 6.58 -15.34
C ILE A 114 3.26 6.44 -16.79
N ASP A 115 4.53 6.72 -17.02
CA ASP A 115 5.23 6.32 -18.24
C ASP A 115 6.09 5.10 -17.89
N VAL A 116 5.77 3.96 -18.48
CA VAL A 116 6.52 2.72 -18.26
C VAL A 116 7.56 2.60 -19.35
N PRO A 117 8.85 2.83 -19.05
CA PRO A 117 9.90 2.66 -20.04
C PRO A 117 9.95 1.19 -20.48
N ASP A 118 9.97 0.98 -21.80
CA ASP A 118 10.19 -0.33 -22.39
C ASP A 118 11.66 -0.72 -22.21
N LYS A 119 11.94 -1.46 -21.13
CA LYS A 119 13.28 -1.96 -20.82
C LYS A 119 13.31 -3.47 -20.95
N ASN A 120 14.10 -3.96 -21.92
CA ASN A 120 14.31 -5.39 -22.11
C ASN A 120 15.08 -6.06 -20.95
N SER A 121 15.86 -5.29 -20.18
CA SER A 121 16.59 -5.77 -19.01
C SER A 121 16.85 -4.64 -18.03
N VAL A 122 16.94 -4.98 -16.76
CA VAL A 122 17.24 -4.06 -15.67
C VAL A 122 18.27 -4.67 -14.72
N ALA A 123 19.07 -3.81 -14.09
CA ALA A 123 20.01 -4.25 -13.05
C ALA A 123 19.26 -4.43 -11.74
N LEU A 124 19.49 -5.54 -11.07
CA LEU A 124 19.00 -5.87 -9.74
C LEU A 124 20.12 -5.97 -8.75
N SER A 125 19.85 -5.69 -7.47
CA SER A 125 20.75 -6.03 -6.37
C SER A 125 20.00 -6.79 -5.28
N THR A 126 20.72 -7.48 -4.42
CA THR A 126 20.12 -8.05 -3.20
C THR A 126 20.12 -6.98 -2.11
N SER A 127 18.97 -6.73 -1.53
CA SER A 127 18.83 -5.78 -0.41
C SER A 127 19.59 -6.30 0.84
N PRO A 128 20.30 -5.42 1.56
CA PRO A 128 20.86 -5.78 2.88
C PRO A 128 19.77 -5.89 3.95
N VAL A 129 18.60 -5.28 3.73
CA VAL A 129 17.46 -5.35 4.65
C VAL A 129 16.77 -6.70 4.53
N ARG A 130 16.50 -7.34 5.66
CA ARG A 130 15.77 -8.61 5.73
C ARG A 130 14.32 -8.37 6.14
N LEU A 131 13.41 -9.08 5.50
CA LEU A 131 11.99 -9.06 5.86
C LEU A 131 11.76 -9.87 7.14
N SER A 132 11.07 -9.27 8.09
CA SER A 132 10.67 -9.94 9.32
C SER A 132 9.64 -11.02 9.03
N ARG A 133 9.79 -12.18 9.67
CA ARG A 133 8.82 -13.28 9.57
C ARG A 133 7.70 -13.08 10.58
N GLN A 134 6.54 -12.70 10.11
CA GLN A 134 5.33 -12.60 10.93
C GLN A 134 4.18 -13.36 10.26
N PRO A 135 3.90 -14.62 10.70
CA PRO A 135 2.90 -15.47 10.06
C PRO A 135 1.49 -14.84 9.98
N LEU A 136 1.12 -14.03 10.98
CA LEU A 136 -0.18 -13.35 10.98
C LEU A 136 -0.30 -12.25 9.94
N LEU A 137 0.82 -11.70 9.46
CA LEU A 137 0.87 -10.67 8.43
C LEU A 137 1.25 -11.21 7.06
N ALA A 138 1.73 -12.44 6.98
CA ALA A 138 2.17 -13.05 5.72
C ALA A 138 1.04 -13.08 4.68
N GLY A 139 1.34 -12.62 3.47
CA GLY A 139 0.39 -12.53 2.36
C GLY A 139 -0.53 -11.30 2.40
N LEU A 140 -0.44 -10.46 3.44
CA LEU A 140 -1.17 -9.20 3.52
C LEU A 140 -0.37 -8.03 2.91
N LYS A 141 -1.04 -7.17 2.18
CA LYS A 141 -0.46 -5.91 1.68
C LYS A 141 -0.77 -4.78 2.68
N HIS A 142 -0.18 -4.88 3.89
CA HIS A 142 -0.40 -3.96 5.00
C HIS A 142 0.43 -2.67 4.88
N LEU A 143 0.09 -1.63 5.66
CA LEU A 143 0.72 -0.31 5.59
C LEU A 143 2.12 -0.24 6.23
N ASN A 144 2.55 -1.24 7.00
CA ASN A 144 3.88 -1.28 7.61
C ASN A 144 4.94 -1.62 6.55
N ARG A 145 5.53 -0.60 5.91
CA ARG A 145 6.47 -0.73 4.79
C ARG A 145 7.85 -0.13 5.05
N LEU A 146 8.24 0.00 6.32
CA LEU A 146 9.56 0.56 6.66
C LEU A 146 10.71 -0.30 6.15
N GLU A 147 10.57 -1.63 6.12
CA GLU A 147 11.59 -2.53 5.56
C GLU A 147 11.81 -2.22 4.07
N GLN A 148 10.74 -2.05 3.29
CA GLN A 148 10.82 -1.68 1.87
C GLN A 148 11.38 -0.27 1.68
N VAL A 149 11.03 0.69 2.55
CA VAL A 149 11.59 2.06 2.53
C VAL A 149 13.09 2.03 2.79
N LEU A 150 13.55 1.29 3.79
CA LEU A 150 14.98 1.13 4.10
C LEU A 150 15.71 0.42 2.97
N ALA A 151 15.11 -0.63 2.40
CA ALA A 151 15.67 -1.36 1.26
C ALA A 151 15.83 -0.43 0.05
N LYS A 152 14.85 0.41 -0.27
CA LYS A 152 14.94 1.37 -1.38
C LYS A 152 16.05 2.40 -1.16
N ARG A 153 16.23 2.88 0.08
CA ARG A 153 17.31 3.82 0.42
C ARG A 153 18.71 3.21 0.31
N SER A 154 18.83 1.90 0.47
CA SER A 154 20.10 1.16 0.35
C SER A 154 20.40 0.63 -1.05
N LEU A 155 19.49 0.89 -2.01
CA LEU A 155 19.66 0.41 -3.38
C LEU A 155 20.85 1.10 -4.05
N PRO A 156 21.83 0.34 -4.60
CA PRO A 156 22.98 0.93 -5.29
C PRO A 156 22.56 1.77 -6.50
N GLU A 157 23.32 2.80 -6.81
CA GLU A 157 23.11 3.61 -8.00
C GLU A 157 23.12 2.73 -9.27
N GLY A 158 22.22 3.01 -10.20
CA GLY A 158 22.06 2.25 -11.44
C GLY A 158 21.23 0.96 -11.30
N CYS A 159 20.91 0.50 -10.07
CA CYS A 159 19.98 -0.61 -9.88
C CYS A 159 18.53 -0.11 -9.99
N PHE A 160 17.73 -0.83 -10.75
CA PHE A 160 16.30 -0.55 -10.91
C PHE A 160 15.49 -1.02 -9.70
N GLU A 161 15.81 -2.25 -9.22
CA GLU A 161 15.04 -2.92 -8.17
C GLU A 161 15.98 -3.73 -7.26
N GLY A 162 15.51 -4.03 -6.04
CA GLY A 162 16.23 -4.87 -5.08
C GLY A 162 15.43 -6.12 -4.72
N LEU A 163 16.12 -7.27 -4.69
CA LEU A 163 15.54 -8.50 -4.17
C LEU A 163 15.56 -8.48 -2.64
N MET A 164 14.43 -8.66 -2.01
CA MET A 164 14.29 -8.75 -0.57
C MET A 164 14.28 -10.22 -0.13
N LEU A 165 15.10 -10.52 0.86
CA LEU A 165 15.20 -11.85 1.45
C LEU A 165 14.59 -11.84 2.85
N ASP A 166 14.09 -12.98 3.30
CA ASP A 166 13.71 -13.18 4.70
C ASP A 166 14.94 -13.40 5.61
N THR A 167 14.70 -13.64 6.88
CA THR A 167 15.75 -13.89 7.88
C THR A 167 16.51 -15.20 7.67
N GLU A 168 16.01 -16.11 6.84
CA GLU A 168 16.70 -17.37 6.45
C GLU A 168 17.45 -17.23 5.11
N GLY A 169 17.36 -16.06 4.45
CA GLY A 169 18.01 -15.82 3.18
C GLY A 169 17.24 -16.30 1.96
N LEU A 170 15.96 -16.62 2.11
CA LEU A 170 15.10 -16.98 0.99
C LEU A 170 14.53 -15.74 0.31
N VAL A 171 14.50 -15.73 -1.02
CA VAL A 171 13.91 -14.64 -1.82
C VAL A 171 12.40 -14.60 -1.58
N VAL A 172 11.88 -13.42 -1.23
CA VAL A 172 10.46 -13.21 -0.94
C VAL A 172 9.80 -12.36 -2.02
N GLU A 173 10.31 -11.14 -2.24
CA GLU A 173 9.72 -10.17 -3.17
C GLU A 173 10.78 -9.19 -3.69
N GLY A 174 10.44 -8.36 -4.66
CA GLY A 174 11.15 -7.11 -4.94
C GLY A 174 10.73 -6.02 -3.96
N ILE A 175 11.49 -4.92 -3.86
CA ILE A 175 11.14 -3.79 -2.99
C ILE A 175 9.75 -3.25 -3.33
N MET A 176 9.43 -3.15 -4.64
CA MET A 176 8.13 -2.68 -5.14
C MET A 176 7.50 -3.65 -6.14
N SER A 177 8.26 -4.61 -6.65
CA SER A 177 7.90 -5.48 -7.77
C SER A 177 7.64 -6.92 -7.33
N ASN A 178 6.83 -7.62 -8.12
CA ASN A 178 6.76 -9.08 -8.02
C ASN A 178 8.00 -9.71 -8.64
N VAL A 179 8.38 -10.89 -8.17
CA VAL A 179 9.48 -11.68 -8.71
C VAL A 179 8.92 -12.93 -9.36
N PHE A 180 9.25 -13.12 -10.63
CA PHE A 180 8.95 -14.34 -11.38
C PHE A 180 10.27 -14.98 -11.82
N TYR A 181 10.33 -16.28 -11.84
CA TYR A 181 11.50 -17.02 -12.34
C TYR A 181 11.05 -18.18 -13.22
N GLN A 182 11.87 -18.50 -14.20
CA GLN A 182 11.69 -19.65 -15.05
C GLN A 182 12.78 -20.70 -14.73
N LYS A 183 12.36 -21.95 -14.55
CA LYS A 183 13.25 -23.09 -14.40
C LYS A 183 13.62 -23.65 -15.78
#